data_e19787bbcd53c6f01ed1fc91ec2f4fad
#
_entry.id   e19787bbcd53c6f01ed1fc91ec2f4fad
#
_cell.length_a   1.000
_cell.length_b   1.000
_cell.length_c   1.000
_cell.angle_alpha   90.00
_cell.angle_beta   90.00
_cell.angle_gamma   90.00
#
_symmetry.space_group_name_H-M   'P 1'
#
loop_
_entity.id
_entity.type
_entity.pdbx_description
1 polymer ?
#
loop_
_entity_poly.entity_id
_entity_poly.type
_entity_poly.pdbx_seq_one_letter_code
_entity_poly.pdbx_strand_id
1 'polypeptide(L)'
;MNTDEKNQNALIICGFILISAICVSPMILFGKTLVLRDTFFEFRFLYDFSRENIINGIIPLWNPYSNCGQPFIANPQSAFFYPLNWIYALLNFNQAYTLFIFIHLFMAGFFMHAFVRPIVKRNWISFFGGVIFMLNGLLISRIEFLSEFASIVWLPAILALLRVTLLAPSWLNSVLLGLAMAIQFFAGHTQTFYYTAFFGLIFLIFLVFVHFVREKKTAAVLPSMKFLIAAGLLALLIIMVQLAPTYELFSHSLRSQADYDAKTHLASVHPMHALTFLFPYLFGWPGYKSYWGSTYEFWASSFYVGVMPFVFCLLAALLFYRVKKTRSGHRPLEISYFLFFLVWFAIAFIIALGDYSPVFRIFHAVVPGFDKFRWPSSSLVFCMLSMSIMAPLGLKWLLQETSNRALKKNRWVTVTFGALIAVFVTIAVVMN
;
A
#
# COMPACT_ATOMS: atom_id res chain seq x y z
N MET A 1 -14.42 0.25 26.95
CA MET A 1 -14.88 0.85 25.69
C MET A 1 -16.31 1.32 25.90
N ASN A 2 -16.57 2.62 25.75
CA ASN A 2 -17.89 3.22 25.91
C ASN A 2 -18.82 2.72 24.78
N THR A 3 -20.15 2.64 25.05
CA THR A 3 -21.16 2.19 24.05
C THR A 3 -21.07 2.99 22.74
N ASP A 4 -20.84 4.30 22.82
CA ASP A 4 -20.66 5.18 21.66
C ASP A 4 -19.43 4.81 20.81
N GLU A 5 -18.34 4.39 21.44
CA GLU A 5 -17.12 3.98 20.74
C GLU A 5 -17.30 2.64 20.02
N LYS A 6 -18.05 1.71 20.64
CA LYS A 6 -18.43 0.43 20.00
C LYS A 6 -19.29 0.67 18.76
N ASN A 7 -20.29 1.53 18.86
CA ASN A 7 -21.18 1.87 17.77
C ASN A 7 -20.43 2.55 16.61
N GLN A 8 -19.50 3.47 16.91
CA GLN A 8 -18.66 4.09 15.88
C GLN A 8 -17.76 3.08 15.15
N ASN A 9 -17.15 2.15 15.89
CA ASN A 9 -16.31 1.11 15.27
C ASN A 9 -17.14 0.18 14.38
N ALA A 10 -18.34 -0.21 14.79
CA ALA A 10 -19.25 -1.01 13.99
C ALA A 10 -19.63 -0.28 12.67
N LEU A 11 -19.99 1.01 12.76
CA LEU A 11 -20.31 1.82 11.58
C LEU A 11 -19.12 1.92 10.59
N ILE A 12 -17.91 2.03 11.09
CA ILE A 12 -16.70 2.06 10.24
C ILE A 12 -16.49 0.74 9.53
N ILE A 13 -16.62 -0.38 10.23
CA ILE A 13 -16.52 -1.71 9.64
C ILE A 13 -17.61 -1.91 8.57
N CYS A 14 -18.86 -1.58 8.90
CA CYS A 14 -19.95 -1.62 7.91
C CYS A 14 -19.69 -0.72 6.70
N GLY A 15 -19.10 0.46 6.92
CA GLY A 15 -18.72 1.37 5.84
C GLY A 15 -17.72 0.75 4.87
N PHE A 16 -16.66 0.11 5.38
CA PHE A 16 -15.68 -0.59 4.52
C PHE A 16 -16.29 -1.80 3.82
N ILE A 17 -17.14 -2.58 4.50
CA ILE A 17 -17.88 -3.70 3.89
C ILE A 17 -18.74 -3.19 2.73
N LEU A 18 -19.51 -2.12 2.95
CA LEU A 18 -20.40 -1.54 1.96
C LEU A 18 -19.62 -1.03 0.73
N ILE A 19 -18.52 -0.29 0.94
CA ILE A 19 -17.70 0.22 -0.16
C ILE A 19 -17.11 -0.96 -0.96
N SER A 20 -16.57 -1.98 -0.28
CA SER A 20 -16.04 -3.17 -0.95
C SER A 20 -17.12 -3.90 -1.74
N ALA A 21 -18.33 -4.03 -1.18
CA ALA A 21 -19.49 -4.65 -1.86
C ALA A 21 -19.90 -3.85 -3.10
N ILE A 22 -19.92 -2.52 -3.02
CA ILE A 22 -20.20 -1.65 -4.18
C ILE A 22 -19.16 -1.88 -5.28
N CYS A 23 -17.87 -1.95 -4.94
CA CYS A 23 -16.80 -2.17 -5.92
C CYS A 23 -16.95 -3.48 -6.68
N VAL A 24 -17.39 -4.56 -6.02
CA VAL A 24 -17.57 -5.88 -6.64
C VAL A 24 -19.01 -6.14 -7.07
N SER A 25 -19.93 -5.18 -6.91
CA SER A 25 -21.36 -5.35 -7.22
C SER A 25 -21.64 -5.80 -8.65
N PRO A 26 -20.93 -5.34 -9.71
CA PRO A 26 -21.15 -5.84 -11.05
C PRO A 26 -20.84 -7.34 -11.20
N MET A 27 -19.89 -7.85 -10.41
CA MET A 27 -19.53 -9.26 -10.41
C MET A 27 -20.58 -10.11 -9.69
N ILE A 28 -21.15 -9.59 -8.59
CA ILE A 28 -22.15 -10.28 -7.77
C ILE A 28 -23.53 -10.25 -8.45
N LEU A 29 -23.99 -9.06 -8.88
CA LEU A 29 -25.35 -8.85 -9.35
C LEU A 29 -25.56 -9.30 -10.79
N PHE A 30 -24.54 -9.18 -11.64
CA PHE A 30 -24.66 -9.45 -13.08
C PHE A 30 -23.80 -10.62 -13.55
N GLY A 31 -23.13 -11.33 -12.63
CA GLY A 31 -22.25 -12.45 -12.98
C GLY A 31 -21.07 -12.04 -13.87
N LYS A 32 -20.76 -10.74 -13.95
CA LYS A 32 -19.64 -10.23 -14.76
C LYS A 32 -18.32 -10.59 -14.08
N THR A 33 -17.33 -10.94 -14.86
CA THR A 33 -15.95 -11.17 -14.36
C THR A 33 -15.02 -10.15 -15.01
N LEU A 34 -14.07 -9.66 -14.25
CA LEU A 34 -12.99 -8.83 -14.80
C LEU A 34 -12.08 -9.75 -15.61
N VAL A 35 -12.07 -9.58 -16.93
CA VAL A 35 -11.15 -10.29 -17.82
C VAL A 35 -9.95 -9.38 -18.04
N LEU A 36 -8.98 -9.52 -17.16
CA LEU A 36 -7.71 -8.80 -17.24
C LEU A 36 -6.63 -9.76 -17.70
N ARG A 37 -5.65 -9.23 -18.43
CA ARG A 37 -4.61 -10.02 -19.11
C ARG A 37 -3.95 -11.06 -18.20
N ASP A 38 -3.23 -10.60 -17.16
CA ASP A 38 -2.45 -11.50 -16.30
C ASP A 38 -3.33 -12.31 -15.34
N THR A 39 -4.48 -11.76 -14.91
CA THR A 39 -5.45 -12.53 -14.14
C THR A 39 -5.93 -13.77 -14.90
N PHE A 40 -6.19 -13.63 -16.21
CA PHE A 40 -6.72 -14.72 -17.04
C PHE A 40 -5.64 -15.65 -17.57
N PHE A 41 -4.48 -15.09 -18.03
CA PHE A 41 -3.45 -15.88 -18.70
C PHE A 41 -2.40 -16.46 -17.75
N GLU A 42 -2.26 -15.95 -16.53
CA GLU A 42 -1.26 -16.41 -15.56
C GLU A 42 -1.91 -16.89 -14.26
N PHE A 43 -2.58 -16.00 -13.51
CA PHE A 43 -3.05 -16.32 -12.16
C PHE A 43 -4.15 -17.39 -12.15
N ARG A 44 -5.05 -17.41 -13.12
CA ARG A 44 -6.07 -18.43 -13.20
C ARG A 44 -5.47 -19.83 -13.28
N PHE A 45 -4.49 -20.04 -14.15
CA PHE A 45 -3.84 -21.35 -14.32
C PHE A 45 -3.07 -21.77 -13.06
N LEU A 46 -2.36 -20.82 -12.43
CA LEU A 46 -1.67 -21.10 -11.17
C LEU A 46 -2.65 -21.51 -10.07
N TYR A 47 -3.78 -20.81 -9.95
CA TYR A 47 -4.74 -21.07 -8.90
C TYR A 47 -5.63 -22.28 -9.16
N ASP A 48 -5.98 -22.58 -10.41
CA ASP A 48 -6.67 -23.81 -10.78
C ASP A 48 -5.77 -25.03 -10.49
N PHE A 49 -4.47 -24.96 -10.80
CA PHE A 49 -3.51 -26.00 -10.45
C PHE A 49 -3.32 -26.13 -8.93
N SER A 50 -3.22 -25.01 -8.20
CA SER A 50 -3.20 -25.01 -6.73
C SER A 50 -4.44 -25.69 -6.15
N ARG A 51 -5.63 -25.34 -6.66
CA ARG A 51 -6.93 -25.88 -6.27
C ARG A 51 -6.95 -27.41 -6.37
N GLU A 52 -6.57 -27.93 -7.53
CA GLU A 52 -6.55 -29.36 -7.79
C GLU A 52 -5.65 -30.11 -6.78
N ASN A 53 -4.47 -29.58 -6.52
CA ASN A 53 -3.54 -30.17 -5.57
C ASN A 53 -4.02 -30.06 -4.12
N ILE A 54 -4.60 -28.91 -3.71
CA ILE A 54 -5.14 -28.74 -2.34
C ILE A 54 -6.26 -29.73 -2.07
N ILE A 55 -7.19 -29.91 -3.02
CA ILE A 55 -8.32 -30.86 -2.87
C ILE A 55 -7.82 -32.30 -2.73
N ASN A 56 -6.73 -32.65 -3.40
CA ASN A 56 -6.12 -33.97 -3.33
C ASN A 56 -5.14 -34.13 -2.15
N GLY A 57 -4.96 -33.10 -1.30
CA GLY A 57 -4.02 -33.12 -0.18
C GLY A 57 -2.54 -33.17 -0.60
N ILE A 58 -2.22 -32.71 -1.82
CA ILE A 58 -0.88 -32.75 -2.40
C ILE A 58 -0.23 -31.36 -2.30
N ILE A 59 1.03 -31.32 -1.86
CA ILE A 59 1.87 -30.13 -1.95
C ILE A 59 2.57 -30.15 -3.32
N PRO A 60 2.21 -29.25 -4.27
CA PRO A 60 2.72 -29.29 -5.64
C PRO A 60 4.15 -28.74 -5.72
N LEU A 61 5.14 -29.60 -5.82
CA LEU A 61 6.54 -29.16 -6.02
C LEU A 61 6.82 -28.76 -7.47
N TRP A 62 6.18 -29.45 -8.44
CA TRP A 62 6.41 -29.30 -9.86
C TRP A 62 5.08 -29.12 -10.61
N ASN A 63 5.02 -28.14 -11.54
CA ASN A 63 3.91 -27.99 -12.46
C ASN A 63 4.34 -28.43 -13.86
N PRO A 64 3.84 -29.58 -14.36
CA PRO A 64 4.21 -30.10 -15.68
C PRO A 64 3.53 -29.36 -16.86
N TYR A 65 2.46 -28.59 -16.59
CA TYR A 65 1.61 -27.98 -17.61
C TYR A 65 2.05 -26.60 -18.06
N SER A 66 3.04 -25.99 -17.38
CA SER A 66 3.51 -24.63 -17.67
C SER A 66 4.95 -24.66 -18.15
N ASN A 67 5.24 -24.03 -19.30
CA ASN A 67 6.60 -23.86 -19.87
C ASN A 67 7.42 -25.17 -19.95
N CYS A 68 6.81 -26.27 -20.38
CA CYS A 68 7.41 -27.62 -20.42
C CYS A 68 7.80 -28.19 -19.04
N GLY A 69 7.24 -27.65 -17.98
CA GLY A 69 7.46 -28.00 -16.60
C GLY A 69 8.31 -26.99 -15.85
N GLN A 70 7.84 -26.62 -14.66
CA GLN A 70 8.56 -25.66 -13.80
C GLN A 70 8.29 -25.94 -12.30
N PRO A 71 9.27 -25.55 -11.42
CA PRO A 71 9.05 -25.61 -9.98
C PRO A 71 7.87 -24.73 -9.57
N PHE A 72 6.86 -25.33 -8.88
CA PHE A 72 5.62 -24.62 -8.58
C PHE A 72 5.69 -23.82 -7.28
N ILE A 73 6.02 -24.47 -6.16
CA ILE A 73 6.16 -23.78 -4.86
C ILE A 73 7.27 -22.73 -4.89
N ALA A 74 8.36 -23.01 -5.61
CA ALA A 74 9.45 -22.06 -5.75
C ALA A 74 9.06 -20.77 -6.48
N ASN A 75 7.99 -20.78 -7.29
CA ASN A 75 7.41 -19.59 -7.88
C ASN A 75 6.55 -18.84 -6.83
N PRO A 76 6.96 -17.66 -6.33
CA PRO A 76 6.19 -16.93 -5.33
C PRO A 76 4.77 -16.59 -5.78
N GLN A 77 4.57 -16.31 -7.08
CA GLN A 77 3.27 -15.92 -7.63
C GLN A 77 2.22 -17.04 -7.58
N SER A 78 2.65 -18.30 -7.33
CA SER A 78 1.72 -19.38 -7.02
C SER A 78 0.88 -19.07 -5.78
N ALA A 79 1.46 -18.29 -4.84
CA ALA A 79 0.88 -17.90 -3.56
C ALA A 79 0.17 -19.07 -2.84
N PHE A 80 0.75 -20.29 -2.97
CA PHE A 80 0.17 -21.54 -2.47
C PHE A 80 -0.03 -21.50 -0.95
N PHE A 81 0.93 -20.94 -0.22
CA PHE A 81 0.88 -20.82 1.25
C PHE A 81 0.08 -19.59 1.73
N TYR A 82 -0.48 -18.79 0.83
CA TYR A 82 -1.31 -17.64 1.21
C TYR A 82 -2.71 -18.12 1.64
N PRO A 83 -3.10 -17.96 2.92
CA PRO A 83 -4.33 -18.59 3.42
C PRO A 83 -5.59 -18.16 2.68
N LEU A 84 -5.66 -16.90 2.21
CA LEU A 84 -6.83 -16.40 1.48
C LEU A 84 -6.94 -16.97 0.07
N ASN A 85 -5.89 -17.54 -0.50
CA ASN A 85 -5.98 -18.26 -1.78
C ASN A 85 -6.68 -19.62 -1.66
N TRP A 86 -6.80 -20.17 -0.47
CA TRP A 86 -7.50 -21.45 -0.28
C TRP A 86 -9.00 -21.36 -0.56
N ILE A 87 -9.56 -20.13 -0.66
CA ILE A 87 -10.93 -19.93 -1.15
C ILE A 87 -11.14 -20.48 -2.58
N TYR A 88 -10.06 -20.50 -3.41
CA TYR A 88 -10.13 -21.10 -4.75
C TYR A 88 -10.31 -22.63 -4.71
N ALA A 89 -9.96 -23.29 -3.62
CA ALA A 89 -10.26 -24.71 -3.43
C ALA A 89 -11.75 -24.98 -3.13
N LEU A 90 -12.44 -23.99 -2.54
CA LEU A 90 -13.83 -24.11 -2.08
C LEU A 90 -14.86 -23.64 -3.11
N LEU A 91 -14.49 -22.69 -3.96
CA LEU A 91 -15.39 -22.01 -4.90
C LEU A 91 -14.86 -22.14 -6.33
N ASN A 92 -15.73 -21.92 -7.34
CA ASN A 92 -15.23 -21.77 -8.70
C ASN A 92 -14.41 -20.47 -8.84
N PHE A 93 -13.56 -20.40 -9.87
CA PHE A 93 -12.63 -19.29 -10.04
C PHE A 93 -13.30 -17.92 -9.96
N ASN A 94 -14.41 -17.69 -10.64
CA ASN A 94 -15.07 -16.39 -10.69
C ASN A 94 -15.63 -15.97 -9.33
N GLN A 95 -16.22 -16.90 -8.58
CA GLN A 95 -16.72 -16.64 -7.22
C GLN A 95 -15.57 -16.38 -6.25
N ALA A 96 -14.52 -17.22 -6.30
CA ALA A 96 -13.33 -17.06 -5.49
C ALA A 96 -12.62 -15.73 -5.79
N TYR A 97 -12.48 -15.36 -7.05
CA TYR A 97 -11.89 -14.10 -7.49
C TYR A 97 -12.68 -12.88 -6.99
N THR A 98 -14.00 -12.91 -7.11
CA THR A 98 -14.88 -11.86 -6.58
C THR A 98 -14.72 -11.70 -5.07
N LEU A 99 -14.76 -12.82 -4.34
CA LEU A 99 -14.58 -12.83 -2.87
C LEU A 99 -13.16 -12.39 -2.47
N PHE A 100 -12.15 -12.80 -3.22
CA PHE A 100 -10.76 -12.37 -3.02
C PHE A 100 -10.62 -10.85 -3.12
N ILE A 101 -11.15 -10.24 -4.18
CA ILE A 101 -11.12 -8.77 -4.35
C ILE A 101 -11.89 -8.09 -3.21
N PHE A 102 -13.08 -8.58 -2.88
CA PHE A 102 -13.89 -8.03 -1.79
C PHE A 102 -13.15 -8.02 -0.46
N ILE A 103 -12.56 -9.16 -0.06
CA ILE A 103 -11.83 -9.29 1.21
C ILE A 103 -10.61 -8.36 1.22
N HIS A 104 -9.84 -8.31 0.15
CA HIS A 104 -8.63 -7.49 0.11
C HIS A 104 -8.93 -5.99 0.07
N LEU A 105 -9.98 -5.54 -0.61
CA LEU A 105 -10.42 -4.15 -0.55
C LEU A 105 -10.85 -3.78 0.88
N PHE A 106 -11.66 -4.63 1.53
CA PHE A 106 -12.03 -4.43 2.92
C PHE A 106 -10.79 -4.34 3.83
N MET A 107 -9.86 -5.28 3.71
CA MET A 107 -8.62 -5.29 4.48
C MET A 107 -7.78 -4.03 4.23
N ALA A 108 -7.65 -3.57 2.99
CA ALA A 108 -6.92 -2.37 2.64
C ALA A 108 -7.45 -1.14 3.39
N GLY A 109 -8.77 -0.92 3.35
CA GLY A 109 -9.43 0.17 4.05
C GLY A 109 -9.29 0.05 5.57
N PHE A 110 -9.57 -1.14 6.11
CA PHE A 110 -9.55 -1.39 7.55
C PHE A 110 -8.13 -1.28 8.14
N PHE A 111 -7.13 -1.87 7.50
CA PHE A 111 -5.73 -1.81 7.97
C PHE A 111 -5.18 -0.38 7.91
N MET A 112 -5.51 0.35 6.85
CA MET A 112 -5.11 1.75 6.76
C MET A 112 -5.81 2.62 7.80
N HIS A 113 -7.12 2.41 8.06
CA HIS A 113 -7.82 3.04 9.16
C HIS A 113 -7.14 2.76 10.50
N ALA A 114 -6.81 1.49 10.79
CA ALA A 114 -6.15 1.08 12.03
C ALA A 114 -4.77 1.75 12.20
N PHE A 115 -4.03 1.92 11.10
CA PHE A 115 -2.75 2.61 11.09
C PHE A 115 -2.86 4.12 11.33
N VAL A 116 -3.84 4.78 10.68
CA VAL A 116 -4.04 6.24 10.76
C VAL A 116 -4.70 6.68 12.05
N ARG A 117 -5.60 5.86 12.63
CA ARG A 117 -6.39 6.21 13.80
C ARG A 117 -5.58 6.75 14.99
N PRO A 118 -4.49 6.10 15.44
CA PRO A 118 -3.68 6.61 16.55
C PRO A 118 -2.92 7.91 16.23
N ILE A 119 -2.76 8.25 14.95
CA ILE A 119 -2.12 9.48 14.50
C ILE A 119 -3.12 10.64 14.54
N VAL A 120 -4.28 10.49 13.91
CA VAL A 120 -5.28 11.56 13.80
C VAL A 120 -6.22 11.62 15.01
N LYS A 121 -6.34 10.54 15.79
CA LYS A 121 -7.16 10.41 17.01
C LYS A 121 -8.66 10.73 16.80
N ARG A 122 -9.17 10.49 15.58
CA ARG A 122 -10.59 10.66 15.22
C ARG A 122 -11.01 9.56 14.26
N ASN A 123 -12.03 8.79 14.61
CA ASN A 123 -12.47 7.60 13.88
C ASN A 123 -12.85 7.89 12.42
N TRP A 124 -13.72 8.87 12.18
CA TRP A 124 -14.20 9.16 10.84
C TRP A 124 -13.13 9.81 9.92
N ILE A 125 -12.15 10.54 10.52
CA ILE A 125 -11.01 11.07 9.74
C ILE A 125 -10.06 9.92 9.33
N SER A 126 -9.83 8.96 10.22
CA SER A 126 -9.04 7.77 9.87
C SER A 126 -9.77 6.84 8.91
N PHE A 127 -11.11 6.76 8.98
CA PHE A 127 -11.94 6.08 7.97
C PHE A 127 -11.70 6.68 6.58
N PHE A 128 -11.71 8.01 6.47
CA PHE A 128 -11.37 8.70 5.21
C PHE A 128 -9.99 8.29 4.67
N GLY A 129 -8.96 8.18 5.52
CA GLY A 129 -7.65 7.66 5.14
C GLY A 129 -7.69 6.22 4.61
N GLY A 130 -8.53 5.36 5.23
CA GLY A 130 -8.79 4.01 4.76
C GLY A 130 -9.44 3.99 3.37
N VAL A 131 -10.44 4.84 3.15
CA VAL A 131 -11.12 4.96 1.84
C VAL A 131 -10.15 5.41 0.75
N ILE A 132 -9.28 6.39 1.04
CA ILE A 132 -8.25 6.83 0.08
C ILE A 132 -7.34 5.67 -0.30
N PHE A 133 -6.86 4.89 0.69
CA PHE A 133 -5.94 3.78 0.42
C PHE A 133 -6.59 2.65 -0.34
N MET A 134 -7.84 2.26 -0.02
CA MET A 134 -8.51 1.13 -0.67
C MET A 134 -8.98 1.45 -2.10
N LEU A 135 -9.20 2.74 -2.44
CA LEU A 135 -9.74 3.16 -3.73
C LEU A 135 -8.74 3.94 -4.59
N ASN A 136 -7.47 4.04 -4.20
CA ASN A 136 -6.49 4.72 -5.05
C ASN A 136 -6.24 3.96 -6.36
N GLY A 137 -5.92 4.71 -7.40
CA GLY A 137 -5.74 4.16 -8.75
C GLY A 137 -4.66 3.10 -8.84
N LEU A 138 -3.59 3.20 -8.04
CA LEU A 138 -2.54 2.19 -8.04
C LEU A 138 -3.07 0.86 -7.51
N LEU A 139 -3.74 0.83 -6.35
CA LEU A 139 -4.25 -0.42 -5.78
C LEU A 139 -5.32 -1.05 -6.69
N ILE A 140 -6.22 -0.23 -7.23
CA ILE A 140 -7.27 -0.72 -8.15
C ILE A 140 -6.67 -1.27 -9.45
N SER A 141 -5.63 -0.63 -10.00
CA SER A 141 -4.96 -1.15 -11.20
C SER A 141 -4.19 -2.46 -10.93
N ARG A 142 -3.81 -2.72 -9.68
CA ARG A 142 -3.14 -3.97 -9.28
C ARG A 142 -4.07 -5.16 -9.08
N ILE A 143 -5.38 -5.00 -9.22
CA ILE A 143 -6.34 -6.13 -9.21
C ILE A 143 -6.01 -7.14 -10.33
N GLU A 144 -5.37 -6.69 -11.41
CA GLU A 144 -4.86 -7.57 -12.47
C GLU A 144 -3.75 -8.51 -11.96
N PHE A 145 -2.92 -8.05 -11.02
CA PHE A 145 -1.76 -8.76 -10.46
C PHE A 145 -2.09 -9.23 -9.04
N LEU A 146 -2.79 -10.35 -8.90
CA LEU A 146 -3.37 -10.80 -7.63
C LEU A 146 -2.35 -10.89 -6.50
N SER A 147 -1.13 -11.35 -6.77
CA SER A 147 -0.06 -11.45 -5.79
C SER A 147 0.43 -10.08 -5.31
N GLU A 148 0.59 -9.09 -6.22
CA GLU A 148 0.99 -7.73 -5.88
C GLU A 148 -0.13 -7.02 -5.11
N PHE A 149 -1.37 -7.11 -5.60
CA PHE A 149 -2.55 -6.55 -4.94
C PHE A 149 -2.68 -7.04 -3.50
N ALA A 150 -2.62 -8.36 -3.29
CA ALA A 150 -2.70 -8.95 -1.96
C ALA A 150 -1.53 -8.50 -1.06
N SER A 151 -0.30 -8.48 -1.58
CA SER A 151 0.88 -8.06 -0.80
C SER A 151 0.80 -6.60 -0.35
N ILE A 152 0.33 -5.68 -1.21
CA ILE A 152 0.19 -4.25 -0.89
C ILE A 152 -0.78 -4.03 0.28
N VAL A 153 -1.85 -4.80 0.36
CA VAL A 153 -2.88 -4.66 1.39
C VAL A 153 -2.35 -4.86 2.80
N TRP A 154 -1.33 -5.71 2.99
CA TRP A 154 -0.72 -5.96 4.30
C TRP A 154 0.20 -4.84 4.78
N LEU A 155 0.67 -3.95 3.91
CA LEU A 155 1.61 -2.89 4.25
C LEU A 155 1.13 -2.01 5.43
N PRO A 156 -0.08 -1.42 5.44
CA PRO A 156 -0.53 -0.62 6.57
C PRO A 156 -0.68 -1.43 7.87
N ALA A 157 -1.07 -2.71 7.78
CA ALA A 157 -1.18 -3.59 8.95
C ALA A 157 0.18 -3.83 9.60
N ILE A 158 1.21 -4.11 8.79
CA ILE A 158 2.58 -4.33 9.29
C ILE A 158 3.11 -3.07 9.96
N LEU A 159 2.91 -1.88 9.37
CA LEU A 159 3.34 -0.62 9.97
C LEU A 159 2.58 -0.31 11.28
N ALA A 160 1.28 -0.63 11.34
CA ALA A 160 0.49 -0.50 12.58
C ALA A 160 1.01 -1.43 13.67
N LEU A 161 1.24 -2.71 13.35
CA LEU A 161 1.76 -3.71 14.27
C LEU A 161 3.19 -3.39 14.72
N LEU A 162 4.06 -2.93 13.81
CA LEU A 162 5.42 -2.48 14.14
C LEU A 162 5.39 -1.33 15.17
N ARG A 163 4.51 -0.35 14.95
CA ARG A 163 4.30 0.73 15.92
C ARG A 163 3.79 0.23 17.25
N VAL A 164 2.80 -0.67 17.26
CA VAL A 164 2.23 -1.23 18.48
C VAL A 164 3.27 -2.07 19.23
N THR A 165 4.02 -2.93 18.54
CA THR A 165 5.08 -3.76 19.12
C THR A 165 6.18 -2.91 19.76
N LEU A 166 6.54 -1.77 19.14
CA LEU A 166 7.53 -0.86 19.71
C LEU A 166 7.01 -0.13 20.95
N LEU A 167 5.78 0.40 20.92
CA LEU A 167 5.24 1.29 21.96
C LEU A 167 4.53 0.56 23.09
N ALA A 168 4.01 -0.63 22.84
CA ALA A 168 3.35 -1.52 23.80
C ALA A 168 3.86 -2.95 23.62
N PRO A 169 5.14 -3.21 23.99
CA PRO A 169 5.81 -4.47 23.71
C PRO A 169 5.14 -5.63 24.42
N SER A 170 4.79 -6.67 23.68
CA SER A 170 4.22 -7.91 24.19
C SER A 170 4.49 -9.08 23.23
N TRP A 171 4.49 -10.31 23.74
CA TRP A 171 4.65 -11.49 22.88
C TRP A 171 3.52 -11.63 21.88
N LEU A 172 2.29 -11.24 22.23
CA LEU A 172 1.16 -11.25 21.30
C LEU A 172 1.40 -10.30 20.12
N ASN A 173 1.84 -9.06 20.39
CA ASN A 173 2.13 -8.09 19.34
C ASN A 173 3.29 -8.56 18.45
N SER A 174 4.31 -9.19 19.06
CA SER A 174 5.44 -9.79 18.36
C SER A 174 4.98 -10.92 17.40
N VAL A 175 4.14 -11.83 17.88
CA VAL A 175 3.60 -12.93 17.06
C VAL A 175 2.71 -12.37 15.93
N LEU A 176 1.83 -11.42 16.23
CA LEU A 176 0.96 -10.80 15.22
C LEU A 176 1.76 -10.09 14.12
N LEU A 177 2.84 -9.38 14.49
CA LEU A 177 3.73 -8.74 13.53
C LEU A 177 4.45 -9.79 12.67
N GLY A 178 5.03 -10.82 13.28
CA GLY A 178 5.72 -11.88 12.56
C GLY A 178 4.80 -12.64 11.60
N LEU A 179 3.58 -12.95 12.02
CA LEU A 179 2.58 -13.59 11.18
C LEU A 179 2.14 -12.67 10.02
N ALA A 180 1.90 -11.38 10.28
CA ALA A 180 1.52 -10.44 9.23
C ALA A 180 2.61 -10.30 8.15
N MET A 181 3.89 -10.28 8.56
CA MET A 181 5.02 -10.28 7.62
C MET A 181 5.10 -11.60 6.83
N ALA A 182 4.91 -12.74 7.48
CA ALA A 182 4.92 -14.03 6.80
C ALA A 182 3.76 -14.16 5.80
N ILE A 183 2.56 -13.74 6.17
CA ILE A 183 1.38 -13.77 5.29
C ILE A 183 1.58 -12.82 4.09
N GLN A 184 2.17 -11.64 4.30
CA GLN A 184 2.51 -10.74 3.18
C GLN A 184 3.49 -11.38 2.21
N PHE A 185 4.51 -12.09 2.70
CA PHE A 185 5.45 -12.82 1.85
C PHE A 185 4.73 -13.90 1.03
N PHE A 186 3.88 -14.69 1.67
CA PHE A 186 3.09 -15.74 1.03
C PHE A 186 2.05 -15.22 0.02
N ALA A 187 1.65 -13.95 0.12
CA ALA A 187 0.82 -13.32 -0.92
C ALA A 187 1.50 -13.29 -2.30
N GLY A 188 2.81 -13.54 -2.36
CA GLY A 188 3.50 -13.95 -3.57
C GLY A 188 4.22 -12.84 -4.33
N HIS A 189 4.25 -11.60 -3.84
CA HIS A 189 4.99 -10.51 -4.49
C HIS A 189 6.21 -10.09 -3.67
N THR A 190 7.34 -10.72 -3.94
CA THR A 190 8.59 -10.57 -3.19
C THR A 190 9.12 -9.14 -3.18
N GLN A 191 8.96 -8.38 -4.26
CA GLN A 191 9.38 -6.98 -4.33
C GLN A 191 8.60 -6.10 -3.35
N THR A 192 7.26 -6.25 -3.26
CA THR A 192 6.44 -5.52 -2.28
C THR A 192 6.84 -5.88 -0.85
N PHE A 193 7.09 -7.16 -0.57
CA PHE A 193 7.57 -7.58 0.74
C PHE A 193 8.92 -6.94 1.10
N TYR A 194 9.89 -6.99 0.18
CA TYR A 194 11.19 -6.36 0.36
C TYR A 194 11.06 -4.85 0.63
N TYR A 195 10.26 -4.15 -0.18
CA TYR A 195 10.02 -2.72 0.01
C TYR A 195 9.30 -2.43 1.33
N THR A 196 8.37 -3.30 1.76
CA THR A 196 7.73 -3.17 3.08
C THR A 196 8.74 -3.32 4.22
N ALA A 197 9.65 -4.29 4.13
CA ALA A 197 10.70 -4.50 5.13
C ALA A 197 11.68 -3.32 5.18
N PHE A 198 12.14 -2.84 4.02
CA PHE A 198 13.02 -1.69 3.90
C PHE A 198 12.39 -0.41 4.45
N PHE A 199 11.18 -0.10 4.01
CA PHE A 199 10.44 1.06 4.53
C PHE A 199 10.10 0.90 6.00
N GLY A 200 9.71 -0.30 6.43
CA GLY A 200 9.42 -0.61 7.83
C GLY A 200 10.61 -0.34 8.76
N LEU A 201 11.83 -0.65 8.31
CA LEU A 201 13.04 -0.33 9.05
C LEU A 201 13.25 1.20 9.18
N ILE A 202 13.08 1.95 8.10
CA ILE A 202 13.18 3.42 8.14
C ILE A 202 12.08 4.01 9.02
N PHE A 203 10.87 3.49 8.94
CA PHE A 203 9.76 3.89 9.80
C PHE A 203 10.02 3.55 11.27
N LEU A 204 10.64 2.41 11.56
CA LEU A 204 11.07 2.06 12.93
C LEU A 204 12.08 3.07 13.49
N ILE A 205 13.09 3.45 12.70
CA ILE A 205 14.07 4.49 13.08
C ILE A 205 13.35 5.80 13.39
N PHE A 206 12.42 6.22 12.54
CA PHE A 206 11.59 7.40 12.78
C PHE A 206 10.78 7.29 14.08
N LEU A 207 10.13 6.15 14.34
CA LEU A 207 9.34 5.93 15.56
C LEU A 207 10.23 6.01 16.82
N VAL A 208 11.41 5.37 16.79
CA VAL A 208 12.38 5.44 17.88
C VAL A 208 12.78 6.89 18.14
N PHE A 209 13.14 7.63 17.10
CA PHE A 209 13.51 9.03 17.22
C PHE A 209 12.39 9.86 17.85
N VAL A 210 11.17 9.76 17.33
CA VAL A 210 10.05 10.64 17.75
C VAL A 210 9.52 10.30 19.14
N HIS A 211 9.43 9.01 19.50
CA HIS A 211 8.83 8.60 20.76
C HIS A 211 9.81 8.44 21.93
N PHE A 212 11.07 8.17 21.65
CA PHE A 212 12.04 7.91 22.72
C PHE A 212 13.16 8.95 22.79
N VAL A 213 13.78 9.30 21.66
CA VAL A 213 14.89 10.26 21.64
C VAL A 213 14.37 11.66 21.93
N ARG A 214 13.31 12.10 21.24
CA ARG A 214 12.69 13.41 21.43
C ARG A 214 12.12 13.60 22.85
N GLU A 215 11.55 12.53 23.44
CA GLU A 215 10.97 12.54 24.78
C GLU A 215 11.99 12.17 25.86
N LYS A 216 13.27 11.97 25.52
CA LYS A 216 14.35 11.55 26.43
C LYS A 216 14.07 10.23 27.17
N LYS A 217 13.34 9.30 26.54
CA LYS A 217 12.97 7.99 27.09
C LYS A 217 13.76 6.85 26.45
N THR A 218 15.02 7.07 26.10
CA THR A 218 15.85 6.11 25.35
C THR A 218 16.01 4.76 26.02
N ALA A 219 16.00 4.71 27.36
CA ALA A 219 16.09 3.45 28.11
C ALA A 219 14.91 2.47 27.83
N ALA A 220 13.76 2.97 27.39
CA ALA A 220 12.60 2.14 27.06
C ALA A 220 12.68 1.49 25.66
N VAL A 221 13.65 1.87 24.83
CA VAL A 221 13.82 1.29 23.48
C VAL A 221 14.31 -0.13 23.56
N LEU A 222 15.34 -0.41 24.39
CA LEU A 222 16.01 -1.69 24.46
C LEU A 222 15.06 -2.86 24.83
N PRO A 223 14.16 -2.73 25.82
CA PRO A 223 13.17 -3.77 26.11
C PRO A 223 12.23 -4.08 24.94
N SER A 224 11.93 -3.08 24.10
CA SER A 224 11.03 -3.27 22.93
C SER A 224 11.74 -3.99 21.77
N MET A 225 13.06 -3.84 21.64
CA MET A 225 13.84 -4.44 20.54
C MET A 225 13.76 -5.96 20.53
N LYS A 226 13.75 -6.64 21.71
CA LYS A 226 13.65 -8.10 21.77
C LYS A 226 12.37 -8.62 21.10
N PHE A 227 11.24 -7.89 21.24
CA PHE A 227 9.95 -8.27 20.65
C PHE A 227 9.94 -8.03 19.14
N LEU A 228 10.59 -6.99 18.65
CA LEU A 228 10.74 -6.74 17.22
C LEU A 228 11.67 -7.77 16.57
N ILE A 229 12.79 -8.11 17.22
CA ILE A 229 13.70 -9.16 16.76
C ILE A 229 12.97 -10.51 16.72
N ALA A 230 12.22 -10.85 17.77
CA ALA A 230 11.44 -12.08 17.84
C ALA A 230 10.39 -12.14 16.72
N ALA A 231 9.73 -11.03 16.40
CA ALA A 231 8.79 -10.94 15.27
C ALA A 231 9.49 -11.22 13.93
N GLY A 232 10.66 -10.60 13.71
CA GLY A 232 11.44 -10.82 12.49
C GLY A 232 11.94 -12.25 12.36
N LEU A 233 12.44 -12.85 13.45
CA LEU A 233 12.87 -14.26 13.46
C LEU A 233 11.70 -15.21 13.22
N LEU A 234 10.55 -14.97 13.83
CA LEU A 234 9.34 -15.76 13.59
C LEU A 234 8.91 -15.67 12.13
N ALA A 235 8.86 -14.47 11.56
CA ALA A 235 8.54 -14.28 10.14
C ALA A 235 9.53 -15.08 9.27
N LEU A 236 10.83 -14.92 9.51
CA LEU A 236 11.87 -15.60 8.75
C LEU A 236 11.71 -17.13 8.82
N LEU A 237 11.49 -17.69 10.01
CA LEU A 237 11.29 -19.14 10.18
C LEU A 237 10.09 -19.65 9.39
N ILE A 238 8.96 -18.91 9.41
CA ILE A 238 7.75 -19.33 8.72
C ILE A 238 7.94 -19.23 7.18
N ILE A 239 8.55 -18.16 6.68
CA ILE A 239 8.70 -17.98 5.22
C ILE A 239 9.76 -18.87 4.60
N MET A 240 10.65 -19.49 5.38
CA MET A 240 11.73 -20.34 4.85
C MET A 240 11.22 -21.49 3.98
N VAL A 241 10.03 -22.02 4.25
CA VAL A 241 9.41 -23.08 3.45
C VAL A 241 9.26 -22.70 1.97
N GLN A 242 9.09 -21.41 1.68
CA GLN A 242 9.00 -20.88 0.32
C GLN A 242 10.24 -20.06 -0.08
N LEU A 243 10.86 -19.35 0.86
CA LEU A 243 12.00 -18.50 0.55
C LEU A 243 13.19 -19.31 0.03
N ALA A 244 13.49 -20.47 0.65
CA ALA A 244 14.61 -21.30 0.25
C ALA A 244 14.46 -21.82 -1.20
N PRO A 245 13.37 -22.49 -1.60
CA PRO A 245 13.19 -22.91 -2.99
C PRO A 245 13.06 -21.73 -3.96
N THR A 246 12.49 -20.59 -3.54
CA THR A 246 12.43 -19.38 -4.36
C THR A 246 13.83 -18.84 -4.65
N TYR A 247 14.70 -18.81 -3.66
CA TYR A 247 16.09 -18.37 -3.84
C TYR A 247 16.87 -19.30 -4.78
N GLU A 248 16.68 -20.60 -4.66
CA GLU A 248 17.27 -21.60 -5.56
C GLU A 248 16.80 -21.37 -7.00
N LEU A 249 15.47 -21.25 -7.22
CA LEU A 249 14.90 -20.96 -8.53
C LEU A 249 15.45 -19.64 -9.11
N PHE A 250 15.55 -18.60 -8.29
CA PHE A 250 16.10 -17.31 -8.70
C PHE A 250 17.56 -17.45 -9.15
N SER A 251 18.40 -18.18 -8.40
CA SER A 251 19.83 -18.34 -8.71
C SER A 251 20.09 -19.03 -10.05
N HIS A 252 19.16 -19.90 -10.49
CA HIS A 252 19.21 -20.60 -11.78
C HIS A 252 18.43 -19.87 -12.89
N SER A 253 17.81 -18.74 -12.61
CA SER A 253 17.01 -18.00 -13.60
C SER A 253 17.84 -16.98 -14.37
N LEU A 254 17.40 -16.66 -15.60
CA LEU A 254 17.97 -15.56 -16.39
C LEU A 254 17.87 -14.20 -15.68
N ARG A 255 16.92 -14.06 -14.75
CA ARG A 255 16.75 -12.81 -13.97
C ARG A 255 17.93 -12.51 -13.05
N SER A 256 18.64 -13.54 -12.56
CA SER A 256 19.84 -13.35 -11.74
C SER A 256 20.99 -12.73 -12.50
N GLN A 257 21.03 -12.94 -13.83
CA GLN A 257 22.10 -12.49 -14.75
C GLN A 257 21.73 -11.21 -15.52
N ALA A 258 20.50 -10.71 -15.42
CA ALA A 258 20.04 -9.57 -16.19
C ALA A 258 20.74 -8.27 -15.73
N ASP A 259 21.20 -7.48 -16.70
CA ASP A 259 21.81 -6.17 -16.48
C ASP A 259 20.82 -5.11 -15.99
N TYR A 260 21.35 -3.99 -15.47
CA TYR A 260 20.58 -2.86 -14.97
C TYR A 260 19.55 -2.36 -16.00
N ASP A 261 19.97 -2.09 -17.23
CA ASP A 261 19.11 -1.52 -18.28
C ASP A 261 17.94 -2.43 -18.63
N ALA A 262 18.17 -3.74 -18.70
CA ALA A 262 17.11 -4.73 -18.93
C ALA A 262 16.09 -4.80 -17.78
N LYS A 263 16.49 -4.43 -16.56
CA LYS A 263 15.63 -4.45 -15.38
C LYS A 263 14.79 -3.19 -15.21
N THR A 264 15.25 -2.04 -15.67
CA THR A 264 14.70 -0.74 -15.28
C THR A 264 13.96 -0.01 -16.39
N HIS A 265 14.41 -0.16 -17.65
CA HIS A 265 13.95 0.66 -18.77
C HIS A 265 12.44 0.62 -18.99
N LEU A 266 11.82 -0.55 -18.89
CA LEU A 266 10.37 -0.72 -19.16
C LEU A 266 9.42 -0.22 -18.05
N ALA A 267 9.93 -0.01 -16.84
CA ALA A 267 9.10 0.24 -15.67
C ALA A 267 9.37 1.60 -15.00
N SER A 268 10.19 2.43 -15.61
CA SER A 268 10.47 3.79 -15.15
C SER A 268 9.31 4.72 -15.46
N VAL A 269 8.89 5.51 -14.48
CA VAL A 269 7.79 6.47 -14.62
C VAL A 269 8.32 7.78 -15.17
N HIS A 270 7.84 8.21 -16.34
CA HIS A 270 8.22 9.51 -16.88
C HIS A 270 7.71 10.64 -15.97
N PRO A 271 8.48 11.71 -15.72
CA PRO A 271 8.09 12.80 -14.81
C PRO A 271 6.74 13.43 -15.11
N MET A 272 6.33 13.51 -16.39
CA MET A 272 5.02 14.04 -16.78
C MET A 272 3.85 13.25 -16.21
N HIS A 273 4.04 11.97 -15.89
CA HIS A 273 3.00 11.17 -15.25
C HIS A 273 2.65 11.65 -13.82
N ALA A 274 3.44 12.56 -13.22
CA ALA A 274 3.02 13.26 -11.99
C ALA A 274 1.65 13.96 -12.16
N LEU A 275 1.27 14.36 -13.37
CA LEU A 275 -0.04 14.94 -13.66
C LEU A 275 -1.19 13.94 -13.46
N THR A 276 -0.95 12.63 -13.51
CA THR A 276 -1.98 11.61 -13.28
C THR A 276 -2.41 11.51 -11.81
N PHE A 277 -1.68 12.14 -10.87
CA PHE A 277 -2.22 12.35 -9.50
C PHE A 277 -3.53 13.14 -9.51
N LEU A 278 -3.73 13.98 -10.52
CA LEU A 278 -4.93 14.82 -10.67
C LEU A 278 -5.82 14.37 -11.81
N PHE A 279 -5.22 13.96 -12.93
CA PHE A 279 -5.90 13.65 -14.19
C PHE A 279 -5.56 12.23 -14.63
N PRO A 280 -6.32 11.22 -14.15
CA PRO A 280 -5.95 9.80 -14.34
C PRO A 280 -5.92 9.38 -15.83
N TYR A 281 -6.70 10.02 -16.69
CA TYR A 281 -6.81 9.71 -18.11
C TYR A 281 -6.08 10.71 -19.02
N LEU A 282 -5.22 11.57 -18.47
CA LEU A 282 -4.50 12.58 -19.25
C LEU A 282 -3.74 11.99 -20.45
N PHE A 283 -3.18 10.81 -20.30
CA PHE A 283 -2.43 10.11 -21.35
C PHE A 283 -3.28 9.07 -22.10
N GLY A 284 -4.60 9.16 -22.02
CA GLY A 284 -5.53 8.26 -22.67
C GLY A 284 -5.83 6.99 -21.86
N TRP A 285 -6.51 6.05 -22.50
CA TRP A 285 -7.03 4.83 -21.90
C TRP A 285 -6.76 3.60 -22.79
N PRO A 286 -6.15 2.54 -22.28
CA PRO A 286 -5.78 1.37 -23.09
C PRO A 286 -6.99 0.67 -23.74
N GLY A 287 -8.14 0.66 -23.08
CA GLY A 287 -9.36 0.01 -23.58
C GLY A 287 -9.86 0.56 -24.91
N TYR A 288 -9.56 1.82 -25.23
CA TYR A 288 -9.88 2.45 -26.50
C TYR A 288 -8.69 2.58 -27.44
N LYS A 289 -7.55 1.94 -27.13
CA LYS A 289 -6.28 2.08 -27.86
C LYS A 289 -5.83 3.54 -28.01
N SER A 290 -6.24 4.40 -27.08
CA SER A 290 -5.94 5.84 -27.08
C SER A 290 -4.81 6.22 -26.12
N TYR A 291 -4.19 5.24 -25.45
CA TYR A 291 -3.08 5.50 -24.55
C TYR A 291 -1.82 5.90 -25.32
N TRP A 292 -1.29 7.08 -25.00
CA TRP A 292 -0.09 7.68 -25.62
C TRP A 292 0.98 8.05 -24.57
N GLY A 293 0.85 7.56 -23.35
CA GLY A 293 1.84 7.76 -22.30
C GLY A 293 3.18 7.13 -22.64
N SER A 294 4.25 7.68 -22.04
CA SER A 294 5.62 7.23 -22.28
C SER A 294 5.98 5.92 -21.59
N THR A 295 5.17 5.47 -20.62
CA THR A 295 5.36 4.17 -19.99
C THR A 295 4.68 3.09 -20.82
N TYR A 296 5.37 1.99 -21.07
CA TYR A 296 4.84 0.85 -21.80
C TYR A 296 3.53 0.31 -21.18
N GLU A 297 3.38 0.44 -19.88
CA GLU A 297 2.28 -0.14 -19.12
C GLU A 297 1.47 0.97 -18.41
N PHE A 298 0.22 1.17 -18.81
CA PHE A 298 -0.71 2.13 -18.20
C PHE A 298 -0.83 1.98 -16.68
N TRP A 299 -0.92 0.74 -16.20
CA TRP A 299 -1.04 0.43 -14.79
C TRP A 299 0.17 0.87 -13.95
N ALA A 300 1.37 0.97 -14.54
CA ALA A 300 2.58 1.44 -13.86
C ALA A 300 2.51 2.92 -13.48
N SER A 301 1.66 3.70 -14.17
CA SER A 301 1.48 5.14 -13.96
C SER A 301 0.10 5.51 -13.40
N SER A 302 -0.70 4.54 -12.97
CA SER A 302 -2.06 4.76 -12.44
C SER A 302 -2.01 5.05 -10.94
N PHE A 303 -1.70 6.29 -10.53
CA PHE A 303 -1.58 6.68 -9.12
C PHE A 303 -2.51 7.83 -8.70
N TYR A 304 -3.68 7.90 -9.28
CA TYR A 304 -4.73 8.82 -8.89
C TYR A 304 -5.31 8.49 -7.50
N VAL A 305 -5.43 9.50 -6.64
CA VAL A 305 -5.99 9.35 -5.29
C VAL A 305 -7.34 10.02 -5.11
N GLY A 306 -7.83 10.70 -6.13
CA GLY A 306 -8.99 11.58 -6.05
C GLY A 306 -8.60 13.04 -5.82
N VAL A 307 -9.39 13.95 -6.38
CA VAL A 307 -9.15 15.41 -6.28
C VAL A 307 -9.20 15.89 -4.83
N MET A 308 -10.22 15.49 -4.07
CA MET A 308 -10.38 15.92 -2.67
C MET A 308 -9.23 15.48 -1.75
N PRO A 309 -8.77 14.21 -1.76
CA PRO A 309 -7.58 13.82 -1.04
C PRO A 309 -6.33 14.62 -1.41
N PHE A 310 -6.12 14.90 -2.70
CA PHE A 310 -5.01 15.71 -3.17
C PHE A 310 -5.06 17.13 -2.59
N VAL A 311 -6.23 17.78 -2.65
CA VAL A 311 -6.45 19.11 -2.05
C VAL A 311 -6.16 19.10 -0.56
N PHE A 312 -6.59 18.06 0.18
CA PHE A 312 -6.28 17.96 1.61
C PHE A 312 -4.78 17.73 1.88
N CYS A 313 -4.06 17.04 1.01
CA CYS A 313 -2.60 16.96 1.11
C CYS A 313 -1.93 18.34 0.95
N LEU A 314 -2.36 19.14 -0.03
CA LEU A 314 -1.89 20.52 -0.21
C LEU A 314 -2.22 21.40 1.01
N LEU A 315 -3.44 21.29 1.52
CA LEU A 315 -3.85 22.00 2.74
C LEU A 315 -3.00 21.57 3.95
N ALA A 316 -2.64 20.30 4.08
CA ALA A 316 -1.72 19.85 5.12
C ALA A 316 -0.37 20.56 5.00
N ALA A 317 0.18 20.64 3.77
CA ALA A 317 1.44 21.35 3.52
C ALA A 317 1.36 22.86 3.79
N LEU A 318 0.19 23.48 3.60
CA LEU A 318 -0.02 24.90 3.90
C LEU A 318 -0.28 25.18 5.38
N LEU A 319 -0.89 24.24 6.10
CA LEU A 319 -1.36 24.45 7.48
C LEU A 319 -0.41 23.93 8.54
N PHE A 320 0.53 23.00 8.23
CA PHE A 320 1.35 22.33 9.25
C PHE A 320 2.16 23.30 10.12
N TYR A 321 2.59 24.44 9.59
CA TYR A 321 3.35 25.45 10.35
C TYR A 321 2.45 26.27 11.29
N ARG A 322 1.12 26.32 11.04
CA ARG A 322 0.14 27.04 11.89
C ARG A 322 -0.32 26.20 13.08
N VAL A 323 -0.05 24.90 13.06
CA VAL A 323 -0.42 24.01 14.16
C VAL A 323 0.34 24.44 15.42
N LYS A 324 -0.44 24.87 16.44
CA LYS A 324 0.12 25.42 17.69
C LYS A 324 1.00 24.41 18.41
N LYS A 325 2.08 24.90 19.01
CA LYS A 325 2.91 24.12 19.95
C LYS A 325 2.05 23.67 21.14
N THR A 326 2.35 22.50 21.68
CA THR A 326 1.75 22.02 22.92
C THR A 326 2.18 22.89 24.11
N ARG A 327 1.49 22.79 25.26
CA ARG A 327 1.87 23.51 26.51
C ARG A 327 3.32 23.25 26.93
N SER A 328 3.89 22.09 26.57
CA SER A 328 5.28 21.74 26.81
C SER A 328 6.27 22.37 25.81
N GLY A 329 5.83 23.26 24.92
CA GLY A 329 6.66 23.90 23.90
C GLY A 329 7.00 23.02 22.69
N HIS A 330 6.62 21.76 22.68
CA HIS A 330 6.89 20.84 21.59
C HIS A 330 5.80 20.91 20.51
N ARG A 331 6.18 20.71 19.25
CA ARG A 331 5.21 20.55 18.16
C ARG A 331 4.45 19.22 18.34
N PRO A 332 3.14 19.18 18.04
CA PRO A 332 2.37 17.94 18.08
C PRO A 332 3.03 16.81 17.27
N LEU A 333 2.89 15.59 17.74
CA LEU A 333 3.44 14.38 17.12
C LEU A 333 2.99 14.24 15.66
N GLU A 334 1.76 14.69 15.35
CA GLU A 334 1.16 14.68 14.01
C GLU A 334 2.02 15.40 12.96
N ILE A 335 2.70 16.50 13.36
CA ILE A 335 3.61 17.23 12.46
C ILE A 335 4.82 16.37 12.10
N SER A 336 5.36 15.62 13.06
CA SER A 336 6.48 14.71 12.80
C SER A 336 6.08 13.62 11.82
N TYR A 337 4.87 13.04 11.96
CA TYR A 337 4.33 12.08 10.99
C TYR A 337 4.12 12.73 9.61
N PHE A 338 3.51 13.91 9.58
CA PHE A 338 3.31 14.64 8.31
C PHE A 338 4.64 14.86 7.57
N LEU A 339 5.65 15.38 8.25
CA LEU A 339 6.97 15.65 7.64
C LEU A 339 7.66 14.36 7.20
N PHE A 340 7.57 13.28 7.99
CA PHE A 340 8.12 12.00 7.61
C PHE A 340 7.49 11.47 6.33
N PHE A 341 6.15 11.46 6.25
CA PHE A 341 5.45 10.95 5.07
C PHE A 341 5.58 11.89 3.86
N LEU A 342 5.73 13.19 4.06
CA LEU A 342 6.04 14.13 2.97
C LEU A 342 7.42 13.86 2.36
N VAL A 343 8.44 13.67 3.18
CA VAL A 343 9.80 13.32 2.72
C VAL A 343 9.78 11.95 2.05
N TRP A 344 9.07 10.99 2.65
CA TRP A 344 8.99 9.65 2.09
C TRP A 344 8.22 9.61 0.77
N PHE A 345 7.15 10.40 0.62
CA PHE A 345 6.47 10.60 -0.65
C PHE A 345 7.45 11.06 -1.74
N ALA A 346 8.26 12.07 -1.44
CA ALA A 346 9.23 12.60 -2.39
C ALA A 346 10.28 11.56 -2.77
N ILE A 347 10.86 10.84 -1.80
CA ILE A 347 11.84 9.78 -2.04
C ILE A 347 11.22 8.66 -2.89
N ALA A 348 10.05 8.18 -2.52
CA ALA A 348 9.36 7.10 -3.24
C ALA A 348 9.02 7.50 -4.69
N PHE A 349 8.59 8.74 -4.90
CA PHE A 349 8.32 9.27 -6.24
C PHE A 349 9.60 9.37 -7.06
N ILE A 350 10.70 9.88 -6.48
CA ILE A 350 11.99 10.00 -7.16
C ILE A 350 12.54 8.60 -7.51
N ILE A 351 12.36 7.59 -6.64
CA ILE A 351 12.71 6.20 -6.94
C ILE A 351 11.88 5.68 -8.12
N ALA A 352 10.57 5.98 -8.16
CA ALA A 352 9.68 5.55 -9.23
C ALA A 352 10.06 6.10 -10.61
N LEU A 353 10.75 7.24 -10.66
CA LEU A 353 11.27 7.81 -11.92
C LEU A 353 12.31 6.89 -12.60
N GLY A 354 12.90 5.94 -11.88
CA GLY A 354 13.84 4.97 -12.46
C GLY A 354 14.95 5.64 -13.27
N ASP A 355 15.01 5.37 -14.55
CA ASP A 355 16.05 5.90 -15.45
C ASP A 355 16.01 7.42 -15.63
N TYR A 356 14.86 8.06 -15.34
CA TYR A 356 14.76 9.53 -15.37
C TYR A 356 15.36 10.20 -14.11
N SER A 357 15.90 9.42 -13.16
CA SER A 357 16.49 9.94 -11.93
C SER A 357 17.78 9.20 -11.55
N PRO A 358 18.88 9.92 -11.23
CA PRO A 358 20.11 9.29 -10.75
C PRO A 358 19.91 8.61 -9.38
N VAL A 359 18.89 8.98 -8.62
CA VAL A 359 18.63 8.45 -7.27
C VAL A 359 18.33 6.95 -7.32
N PHE A 360 17.56 6.47 -8.31
CA PHE A 360 17.30 5.04 -8.44
C PHE A 360 18.60 4.25 -8.65
N ARG A 361 19.53 4.76 -9.47
CA ARG A 361 20.85 4.13 -9.70
C ARG A 361 21.67 4.05 -8.41
N ILE A 362 21.62 5.10 -7.59
CA ILE A 362 22.28 5.11 -6.28
C ILE A 362 21.67 4.03 -5.37
N PHE A 363 20.35 3.96 -5.27
CA PHE A 363 19.66 2.93 -4.48
C PHE A 363 20.00 1.52 -4.97
N HIS A 364 19.98 1.31 -6.29
CA HIS A 364 20.33 0.04 -6.91
C HIS A 364 21.77 -0.41 -6.60
N ALA A 365 22.72 0.54 -6.54
CA ALA A 365 24.12 0.26 -6.26
C ALA A 365 24.45 0.09 -4.77
N VAL A 366 23.75 0.81 -3.88
CA VAL A 366 24.15 0.94 -2.47
C VAL A 366 23.25 0.13 -1.54
N VAL A 367 21.94 0.00 -1.86
CA VAL A 367 20.99 -0.66 -0.96
C VAL A 367 20.99 -2.18 -1.22
N PRO A 368 21.40 -3.00 -0.22
CA PRO A 368 21.51 -4.44 -0.41
C PRO A 368 20.20 -5.08 -0.86
N GLY A 369 20.23 -5.85 -1.96
CA GLY A 369 19.08 -6.55 -2.51
C GLY A 369 18.18 -5.71 -3.41
N PHE A 370 18.39 -4.40 -3.51
CA PHE A 370 17.61 -3.53 -4.40
C PHE A 370 17.86 -3.87 -5.87
N ASP A 371 19.07 -4.33 -6.18
CA ASP A 371 19.53 -4.81 -7.50
C ASP A 371 18.79 -6.07 -8.00
N LYS A 372 18.08 -6.79 -7.12
CA LYS A 372 17.33 -8.01 -7.47
C LYS A 372 15.95 -7.69 -8.10
N PHE A 373 15.49 -6.45 -7.99
CA PHE A 373 14.16 -6.03 -8.44
C PHE A 373 14.24 -5.07 -9.62
N ARG A 374 13.20 -5.12 -10.49
CA ARG A 374 13.22 -4.43 -11.77
C ARG A 374 12.14 -3.37 -11.97
N TRP A 375 11.21 -3.21 -11.01
CA TRP A 375 10.07 -2.30 -11.18
C TRP A 375 10.19 -1.08 -10.27
N PRO A 376 10.88 0.03 -10.70
CA PRO A 376 10.95 1.27 -9.92
C PRO A 376 9.58 1.82 -9.56
N SER A 377 8.60 1.72 -10.49
CA SER A 377 7.21 2.17 -10.28
C SER A 377 6.50 1.50 -9.10
N SER A 378 6.94 0.33 -8.63
CA SER A 378 6.37 -0.31 -7.43
C SER A 378 6.57 0.53 -6.17
N SER A 379 7.54 1.48 -6.14
CA SER A 379 7.70 2.43 -5.03
C SER A 379 6.54 3.42 -4.89
N LEU A 380 5.72 3.61 -5.93
CA LEU A 380 4.53 4.48 -5.89
C LEU A 380 3.50 4.05 -4.83
N VAL A 381 3.52 2.79 -4.39
CA VAL A 381 2.68 2.33 -3.28
C VAL A 381 2.90 3.17 -2.02
N PHE A 382 4.13 3.63 -1.80
CA PHE A 382 4.46 4.50 -0.66
C PHE A 382 4.00 5.94 -0.87
N CYS A 383 3.89 6.40 -2.12
CA CYS A 383 3.23 7.67 -2.42
C CYS A 383 1.75 7.61 -2.03
N MET A 384 1.06 6.52 -2.40
CA MET A 384 -0.35 6.30 -2.05
C MET A 384 -0.55 6.18 -0.54
N LEU A 385 0.32 5.41 0.14
CA LEU A 385 0.33 5.31 1.60
C LEU A 385 0.51 6.69 2.26
N SER A 386 1.49 7.46 1.80
CA SER A 386 1.79 8.80 2.35
C SER A 386 0.60 9.75 2.18
N MET A 387 -0.02 9.79 1.00
CA MET A 387 -1.20 10.64 0.76
C MET A 387 -2.40 10.20 1.60
N SER A 388 -2.57 8.89 1.85
CA SER A 388 -3.62 8.35 2.71
C SER A 388 -3.44 8.71 4.20
N ILE A 389 -2.29 9.29 4.58
CA ILE A 389 -2.02 9.82 5.92
C ILE A 389 -2.07 11.34 5.91
N MET A 390 -1.46 11.97 4.90
CA MET A 390 -1.38 13.43 4.81
C MET A 390 -2.75 14.08 4.57
N ALA A 391 -3.61 13.48 3.74
CA ALA A 391 -4.94 14.01 3.49
C ALA A 391 -5.84 14.04 4.74
N PRO A 392 -5.94 12.96 5.55
CA PRO A 392 -6.60 12.99 6.85
C PRO A 392 -6.05 14.06 7.81
N LEU A 393 -4.73 14.27 7.84
CA LEU A 393 -4.13 15.32 8.65
C LEU A 393 -4.53 16.71 8.16
N GLY A 394 -4.55 16.94 6.85
CA GLY A 394 -5.01 18.19 6.25
C GLY A 394 -6.48 18.50 6.58
N LEU A 395 -7.35 17.49 6.45
CA LEU A 395 -8.76 17.60 6.83
C LEU A 395 -8.90 17.91 8.33
N LYS A 396 -8.16 17.22 9.19
CA LYS A 396 -8.17 17.46 10.64
C LYS A 396 -7.75 18.89 10.96
N TRP A 397 -6.65 19.37 10.42
CA TRP A 397 -6.14 20.72 10.68
C TRP A 397 -7.05 21.80 10.12
N LEU A 398 -7.66 21.58 8.96
CA LEU A 398 -8.68 22.48 8.42
C LEU A 398 -9.88 22.63 9.39
N LEU A 399 -10.39 21.51 9.90
CA LEU A 399 -11.51 21.53 10.86
C LEU A 399 -11.16 22.17 12.20
N GLN A 400 -9.91 22.00 12.67
CA GLN A 400 -9.43 22.68 13.87
C GLN A 400 -9.32 24.18 13.69
N GLU A 401 -8.85 24.58 12.51
CA GLU A 401 -8.72 25.98 12.15
C GLU A 401 -10.10 26.64 11.98
N THR A 402 -11.06 25.98 11.33
CA THR A 402 -12.44 26.49 11.17
C THR A 402 -13.21 26.60 12.48
N SER A 403 -12.90 25.77 13.46
CA SER A 403 -13.49 25.82 14.82
C SER A 403 -12.98 27.00 15.66
N ASN A 404 -11.81 27.52 15.36
CA ASN A 404 -11.27 28.71 16.03
C ASN A 404 -11.94 29.97 15.46
N ARG A 405 -12.70 30.73 16.26
CA ARG A 405 -13.43 31.95 15.90
C ARG A 405 -12.60 33.03 15.12
N ALA A 406 -11.28 32.90 15.10
CA ALA A 406 -10.37 33.75 14.32
C ALA A 406 -10.54 33.60 12.79
N LEU A 407 -11.13 32.51 12.29
CA LEU A 407 -11.30 32.28 10.85
C LEU A 407 -12.51 32.94 10.23
N LYS A 408 -13.51 33.39 11.00
CA LYS A 408 -14.53 34.28 10.43
C LYS A 408 -13.90 35.54 9.79
N LYS A 409 -12.64 35.83 10.09
CA LYS A 409 -11.86 36.98 9.58
C LYS A 409 -10.87 36.59 8.45
N ASN A 410 -10.61 35.30 8.20
CA ASN A 410 -9.58 34.89 7.24
C ASN A 410 -10.21 34.38 5.93
N ARG A 411 -10.74 35.33 5.15
CA ARG A 411 -11.33 35.13 3.81
C ARG A 411 -10.42 34.32 2.86
N TRP A 412 -9.12 34.36 3.05
CA TRP A 412 -8.14 33.71 2.19
C TRP A 412 -8.24 32.18 2.15
N VAL A 413 -8.48 31.52 3.26
CA VAL A 413 -8.61 30.04 3.28
C VAL A 413 -9.88 29.60 2.54
N THR A 414 -10.98 30.32 2.76
CA THR A 414 -12.26 30.04 2.09
C THR A 414 -12.18 30.36 0.58
N VAL A 415 -11.51 31.47 0.23
CA VAL A 415 -11.31 31.87 -1.18
C VAL A 415 -10.36 30.92 -1.89
N THR A 416 -9.25 30.53 -1.25
CA THR A 416 -8.29 29.55 -1.85
C THR A 416 -8.93 28.19 -2.04
N PHE A 417 -9.73 27.73 -1.07
CA PHE A 417 -10.45 26.45 -1.16
C PHE A 417 -11.54 26.51 -2.25
N GLY A 418 -12.31 27.59 -2.29
CA GLY A 418 -13.32 27.81 -3.34
C GLY A 418 -12.70 27.93 -4.73
N ALA A 419 -11.57 28.63 -4.85
CA ALA A 419 -10.83 28.77 -6.11
C ALA A 419 -10.24 27.43 -6.58
N LEU A 420 -9.66 26.64 -5.68
CA LEU A 420 -9.17 25.30 -6.00
C LEU A 420 -10.31 24.39 -6.48
N ILE A 421 -11.44 24.37 -5.78
CA ILE A 421 -12.61 23.59 -6.20
C ILE A 421 -13.10 24.07 -7.56
N ALA A 422 -13.23 25.38 -7.78
CA ALA A 422 -13.69 25.95 -9.04
C ALA A 422 -12.75 25.60 -10.20
N VAL A 423 -11.45 25.72 -10.01
CA VAL A 423 -10.45 25.31 -11.02
C VAL A 423 -10.59 23.83 -11.34
N PHE A 424 -10.74 22.95 -10.32
CA PHE A 424 -10.89 21.52 -10.56
C PHE A 424 -12.20 21.16 -11.26
N VAL A 425 -13.31 21.78 -10.87
CA VAL A 425 -14.61 21.57 -11.54
C VAL A 425 -14.52 22.02 -12.99
N THR A 426 -13.90 23.18 -13.26
CA THR A 426 -13.74 23.69 -14.63
C THR A 426 -12.89 22.76 -15.47
N ILE A 427 -11.76 22.26 -14.93
CA ILE A 427 -10.90 21.33 -15.65
C ILE A 427 -11.61 19.99 -15.87
N ALA A 428 -12.34 19.45 -14.87
CA ALA A 428 -13.11 18.24 -15.02
C ALA A 428 -14.22 18.35 -16.08
N VAL A 429 -14.84 19.52 -16.20
CA VAL A 429 -15.88 19.79 -17.23
C VAL A 429 -15.27 19.97 -18.62
N VAL A 430 -14.07 20.53 -18.72
CA VAL A 430 -13.40 20.75 -20.03
C VAL A 430 -12.76 19.48 -20.57
N MET A 431 -12.42 18.51 -19.69
CA MET A 431 -11.77 17.23 -20.07
C MET A 431 -12.75 16.07 -20.28
N ASN A 432 -14.06 16.25 -20.03
CA ASN A 432 -15.13 15.31 -20.40
C ASN A 432 -15.84 15.79 -21.68
#